data_33569a99d93e862272c171524397fda9
#
_entry.id   33569a99d93e862272c171524397fda9
#
_cell.length_a   1.000
_cell.length_b   1.000
_cell.length_c   1.000
_cell.angle_alpha   90.00
_cell.angle_beta   90.00
_cell.angle_gamma   90.00
#
_symmetry.space_group_name_H-M   'P 1'
#
loop_
_entity.id
_entity.type
_entity.pdbx_description
1 polymer ?
#
loop_
_entity_poly.entity_id
_entity_poly.type
_entity_poly.pdbx_seq_one_letter_code
_entity_poly.pdbx_strand_id
1 'polypeptide(L)'
;MLMVVPKRQAIRTLKGWAISVLLDAGAIRECEEHGWMMDRGDPDARERALAVARRDPPTGVSSQAAAVAIAEVLNSIGATCPECETDEA
;
A
#
# COMPACT_ATOMS: atom_id res chain seq x y z
N MET A 1 -22.16 11.85 -15.23
CA MET A 1 -20.97 12.08 -15.57
C MET A 1 -20.05 11.22 -14.88
N LEU A 2 -19.24 10.73 -15.53
CA LEU A 2 -18.37 9.95 -14.94
C LEU A 2 -17.11 10.56 -14.86
N MET A 3 -16.52 10.53 -13.84
CA MET A 3 -15.28 11.04 -13.77
C MET A 3 -14.34 10.05 -13.29
N VAL A 4 -13.13 10.20 -13.59
CA VAL A 4 -12.10 9.40 -13.04
C VAL A 4 -11.83 9.86 -11.66
N VAL A 5 -11.95 8.97 -10.72
CA VAL A 5 -11.73 9.27 -9.33
C VAL A 5 -10.36 8.76 -8.97
N PRO A 6 -9.50 9.61 -8.40
CA PRO A 6 -8.19 9.16 -7.95
C PRO A 6 -8.32 8.02 -6.96
N LYS A 7 -7.34 7.14 -6.95
CA LYS A 7 -7.42 5.97 -6.12
C LYS A 7 -7.68 6.31 -4.67
N ARG A 8 -7.04 7.33 -4.15
CA ARG A 8 -7.21 7.66 -2.74
C ARG A 8 -8.60 8.16 -2.42
N GLN A 9 -9.23 8.84 -3.37
CA GLN A 9 -10.59 9.31 -3.13
C GLN A 9 -11.60 8.18 -3.14
N ALA A 10 -11.27 7.09 -3.81
CA ALA A 10 -12.16 5.95 -3.85
C ALA A 10 -11.97 5.02 -2.66
N ILE A 11 -10.91 5.22 -1.87
CA ILE A 11 -10.60 4.34 -0.77
C ILE A 11 -11.45 4.69 0.43
N ARG A 12 -12.10 3.69 0.99
CA ARG A 12 -12.96 3.89 2.13
C ARG A 12 -12.49 3.16 3.38
N THR A 13 -11.40 2.40 3.28
CA THR A 13 -10.90 1.66 4.41
C THR A 13 -9.51 2.12 4.74
N LEU A 14 -9.12 1.93 5.98
CA LEU A 14 -7.78 2.27 6.42
C LEU A 14 -6.74 1.40 5.70
N LYS A 15 -7.06 0.14 5.49
CA LYS A 15 -6.15 -0.74 4.76
C LYS A 15 -5.93 -0.24 3.33
N GLY A 16 -7.00 0.17 2.66
CA GLY A 16 -6.89 0.70 1.31
C GLY A 16 -6.05 1.96 1.27
N TRP A 17 -6.22 2.85 2.26
CA TRP A 17 -5.40 4.04 2.37
C TRP A 17 -3.93 3.67 2.51
N ALA A 18 -3.62 2.68 3.38
CA ALA A 18 -2.24 2.26 3.59
C ALA A 18 -1.61 1.73 2.31
N ILE A 19 -2.37 0.92 1.55
CA ILE A 19 -1.88 0.41 0.27
C ILE A 19 -1.56 1.55 -0.68
N SER A 20 -2.45 2.54 -0.76
CA SER A 20 -2.24 3.69 -1.63
C SER A 20 -0.98 4.46 -1.26
N VAL A 21 -0.76 4.68 0.03
CA VAL A 21 0.43 5.40 0.48
C VAL A 21 1.69 4.61 0.14
N LEU A 22 1.67 3.30 0.36
CA LEU A 22 2.81 2.47 0.06
C LEU A 22 3.13 2.43 -1.43
N LEU A 23 2.10 2.41 -2.28
CA LEU A 23 2.31 2.47 -3.71
C LEU A 23 2.93 3.80 -4.12
N ASP A 24 2.40 4.90 -3.59
CA ASP A 24 2.92 6.22 -3.93
C ASP A 24 4.35 6.41 -3.46
N ALA A 25 4.70 5.83 -2.33
CA ALA A 25 6.05 5.94 -1.80
C ALA A 25 7.04 5.04 -2.53
N GLY A 26 6.54 4.08 -3.30
CA GLY A 26 7.40 3.13 -3.98
C GLY A 26 7.83 1.96 -3.13
N ALA A 27 7.15 1.73 -2.00
CA ALA A 27 7.50 0.64 -1.10
C ALA A 27 6.94 -0.70 -1.56
N ILE A 28 5.84 -0.67 -2.32
CA ILE A 28 5.24 -1.88 -2.87
C ILE A 28 4.91 -1.61 -4.34
N ARG A 29 4.66 -2.68 -5.06
CA ARG A 29 4.23 -2.55 -6.46
C ARG A 29 3.19 -3.62 -6.73
N GLU A 30 2.44 -3.40 -7.80
CA GLU A 30 1.39 -4.33 -8.19
C GLU A 30 1.88 -5.20 -9.33
N CYS A 31 1.60 -6.49 -9.26
CA CYS A 31 1.90 -7.39 -10.36
C CYS A 31 0.99 -7.05 -11.53
N GLU A 32 1.56 -6.75 -12.68
CA GLU A 32 0.79 -6.30 -13.82
C GLU A 32 -0.13 -7.39 -14.36
N GLU A 33 0.23 -8.64 -14.15
CA GLU A 33 -0.55 -9.75 -14.68
C GLU A 33 -1.64 -10.22 -13.74
N HIS A 34 -1.41 -10.15 -12.44
CA HIS A 34 -2.34 -10.76 -11.49
C HIS A 34 -2.89 -9.79 -10.46
N GLY A 35 -2.38 -8.56 -10.40
CA GLY A 35 -2.90 -7.57 -9.47
C GLY A 35 -2.49 -7.74 -8.02
N TRP A 36 -1.60 -8.68 -7.73
CA TRP A 36 -1.13 -8.86 -6.36
C TRP A 36 -0.12 -7.78 -6.00
N MET A 37 -0.17 -7.33 -4.76
CA MET A 37 0.81 -6.37 -4.27
C MET A 37 2.05 -7.09 -3.79
N MET A 38 3.21 -6.51 -4.07
CA MET A 38 4.49 -7.10 -3.70
C MET A 38 5.34 -6.06 -3.00
N ASP A 39 6.04 -6.49 -1.96
CA ASP A 39 6.94 -5.63 -1.19
C ASP A 39 8.24 -5.49 -1.98
N ARG A 40 8.65 -4.25 -2.23
CA ARG A 40 9.88 -4.01 -2.96
C ARG A 40 11.13 -4.13 -2.09
N GLY A 41 10.94 -4.21 -0.77
CA GLY A 41 12.08 -4.36 0.12
C GLY A 41 12.95 -3.12 0.24
N ASP A 42 12.38 -1.95 -0.03
CA ASP A 42 13.13 -0.69 0.00
C ASP A 42 12.88 0.00 1.34
N PRO A 43 13.86 0.02 2.25
CA PRO A 43 13.65 0.62 3.57
C PRO A 43 13.41 2.13 3.49
N ASP A 44 13.99 2.81 2.51
CA ASP A 44 13.76 4.25 2.39
C ASP A 44 12.34 4.55 1.97
N ALA A 45 11.79 3.75 1.06
CA ALA A 45 10.41 3.92 0.63
C ALA A 45 9.46 3.62 1.78
N ARG A 46 9.78 2.60 2.57
CA ARG A 46 8.98 2.26 3.73
C ARG A 46 8.97 3.41 4.73
N GLU A 47 10.12 4.03 4.96
CA GLU A 47 10.19 5.18 5.86
C GLU A 47 9.38 6.35 5.33
N ARG A 48 9.40 6.58 4.02
CA ARG A 48 8.59 7.65 3.43
C ARG A 48 7.11 7.42 3.68
N ALA A 49 6.66 6.18 3.54
CA ALA A 49 5.25 5.86 3.79
C ALA A 49 4.89 6.10 5.25
N LEU A 50 5.75 5.69 6.17
CA LEU A 50 5.50 5.91 7.60
C LEU A 50 5.51 7.40 7.93
N ALA A 51 6.35 8.19 7.25
CA ALA A 51 6.34 9.63 7.45
C ALA A 51 5.02 10.25 7.03
N VAL A 52 4.42 9.75 5.95
CA VAL A 52 3.09 10.22 5.54
C VAL A 52 2.08 9.92 6.64
N ALA A 53 2.14 8.72 7.22
CA ALA A 53 1.21 8.37 8.29
C ALA A 53 1.34 9.31 9.48
N ARG A 54 2.56 9.72 9.79
CA ARG A 54 2.78 10.60 10.93
C ARG A 54 2.36 12.03 10.66
N ARG A 55 2.55 12.49 9.40
CA ARG A 55 2.25 13.88 9.08
C ARG A 55 0.85 14.11 8.57
N ASP A 56 0.28 13.11 7.89
CA ASP A 56 -0.95 13.32 7.14
C ASP A 56 -1.83 12.06 7.19
N PRO A 57 -2.22 11.62 8.40
CA PRO A 57 -3.07 10.44 8.50
C PRO A 57 -4.46 10.75 7.93
N PRO A 58 -5.24 9.73 7.61
CA PRO A 58 -6.59 9.96 7.11
C PRO A 58 -7.44 10.66 8.16
N THR A 59 -8.43 11.40 7.69
CA THR A 59 -9.35 12.11 8.58
C THR A 59 -9.97 11.14 9.57
N GLY A 60 -9.92 11.50 10.84
CA GLY A 60 -10.51 10.68 11.89
C GLY A 60 -9.64 9.52 12.37
N VAL A 61 -8.41 9.41 11.84
CA VAL A 61 -7.51 8.31 12.22
C VAL A 61 -6.27 8.92 12.86
N SER A 62 -5.83 8.37 13.97
CA SER A 62 -4.61 8.87 14.61
C SER A 62 -3.40 8.48 13.78
N SER A 63 -2.30 9.22 13.97
CA SER A 63 -1.07 8.89 13.25
C SER A 63 -0.55 7.52 13.64
N GLN A 64 -0.76 7.11 14.90
CA GLN A 64 -0.33 5.80 15.32
C GLN A 64 -1.12 4.70 14.63
N ALA A 65 -2.45 4.85 14.54
CA ALA A 65 -3.28 3.87 13.87
C ALA A 65 -2.94 3.79 12.39
N ALA A 66 -2.65 4.94 11.77
CA ALA A 66 -2.26 4.96 10.37
C ALA A 66 -0.94 4.22 10.16
N ALA A 67 0.03 4.42 11.04
CA ALA A 67 1.32 3.74 10.94
C ALA A 67 1.17 2.23 11.13
N VAL A 68 0.31 1.82 12.06
CA VAL A 68 0.05 0.39 12.28
C VAL A 68 -0.58 -0.22 11.03
N ALA A 69 -1.50 0.50 10.38
CA ALA A 69 -2.12 -0.02 9.17
C ALA A 69 -1.09 -0.25 8.08
N ILE A 70 -0.13 0.66 7.93
CA ILE A 70 0.93 0.48 6.93
C ILE A 70 1.77 -0.74 7.28
N ALA A 71 2.14 -0.91 8.55
CA ALA A 71 2.94 -2.06 8.96
C ALA A 71 2.19 -3.36 8.72
N GLU A 72 0.88 -3.37 8.96
CA GLU A 72 0.09 -4.58 8.75
C GLU A 72 0.03 -4.97 7.29
N VAL A 73 -0.10 -3.99 6.39
CA VAL A 73 -0.08 -4.29 4.96
C VAL A 73 1.26 -4.90 4.57
N LEU A 74 2.35 -4.29 5.02
CA LEU A 74 3.68 -4.81 4.69
C LEU A 74 3.89 -6.22 5.22
N ASN A 75 3.34 -6.52 6.38
CA ASN A 75 3.47 -7.86 6.96
C ASN A 75 2.61 -8.89 6.25
N SER A 76 1.61 -8.47 5.50
CA SER A 76 0.69 -9.40 4.86
C SER A 76 1.02 -9.68 3.40
N ILE A 77 2.01 -8.99 2.83
CA ILE A 77 2.38 -9.21 1.44
C ILE A 77 3.80 -9.74 1.35
N GLY A 78 4.07 -10.47 0.27
CA GLY A 78 5.38 -11.05 0.06
C GLY A 78 6.16 -10.27 -0.96
N ALA A 79 7.38 -10.72 -1.23
CA ALA A 79 8.26 -10.07 -2.18
C ALA A 79 7.95 -10.46 -3.62
N THR A 80 7.19 -11.53 -3.82
CA THR A 80 6.87 -12.02 -5.15
C THR A 80 5.37 -12.25 -5.27
N CYS A 81 4.91 -12.29 -6.51
CA CYS A 81 3.51 -12.58 -6.79
C CYS A 81 3.27 -14.08 -6.66
N PRO A 82 2.36 -14.52 -5.78
CA PRO A 82 2.12 -15.95 -5.62
C PRO A 82 1.64 -16.64 -6.90
N GLU A 83 0.87 -15.93 -7.72
CA GLU A 83 0.35 -16.55 -8.94
C GLU A 83 1.41 -16.64 -10.01
N CYS A 84 2.37 -15.72 -10.05
CA CYS A 84 3.47 -15.85 -10.97
C CYS A 84 4.32 -17.06 -10.64
N GLU A 85 4.53 -17.34 -9.37
CA GLU A 85 5.28 -18.52 -8.97
C GLU A 85 4.57 -19.78 -9.39
N THR A 86 3.25 -19.79 -9.28
CA THR A 86 2.47 -20.94 -9.69
C THR A 86 2.54 -21.12 -11.21
N ASP A 87 2.46 -20.02 -11.94
CA ASP A 87 2.48 -20.08 -13.39
C ASP A 87 3.78 -20.64 -13.94
N GLU A 88 4.87 -20.42 -13.22
CA GLU A 88 6.15 -20.92 -13.68
C GLU A 88 6.31 -22.40 -13.49
N ALA A 89 5.50 -23.00 -12.68
CA ALA A 89 5.58 -24.43 -12.51
C ALA A 89 5.02 -25.14 -13.72
#